data_6187c80db72fd0f9f06bdaacb357ee71
#
_entry.id   6187c80db72fd0f9f06bdaacb357ee71
#
_cell.length_a   1.000
_cell.length_b   1.000
_cell.length_c   1.000
_cell.angle_alpha   90.00
_cell.angle_beta   90.00
_cell.angle_gamma   90.00
#
_symmetry.space_group_name_H-M   'P 1'
#
loop_
_entity.id
_entity.type
_entity.pdbx_description
1 polymer ?
#
loop_
_entity_poly.entity_id
_entity_poly.type
_entity_poly.pdbx_seq_one_letter_code
_entity_poly.pdbx_strand_id
1 'polypeptide(L)'
;MERISQKDLPEGLLQGLFQTQNYIDNSGLDHKLQKLVRFRVSQINNCAYCLDMHYKEAMELGETPLRLISLDAWRETPYYSPKEQAALAFAEKLTHMPSEERSDAIHDELEKHFTKNEIAILTLVVIQINSWNRLTRSFGPVPGNYQVKRKTQMS
;
A
#
# COMPACT_ATOMS: atom_id res chain seq x y z
N MET A 1 -14.08 -1.92 18.31
CA MET A 1 -13.42 -1.74 19.63
C MET A 1 -11.99 -2.22 19.48
N GLU A 2 -11.01 -1.40 19.87
CA GLU A 2 -9.59 -1.75 19.89
C GLU A 2 -9.37 -2.92 20.85
N ARG A 3 -8.64 -3.95 20.40
CA ARG A 3 -8.36 -5.16 21.18
C ARG A 3 -6.97 -5.14 21.82
N ILE A 4 -6.01 -4.56 21.09
CA ILE A 4 -4.62 -4.40 21.52
C ILE A 4 -4.23 -2.95 21.25
N SER A 5 -3.99 -2.20 22.30
CA SER A 5 -3.54 -0.81 22.23
C SER A 5 -2.01 -0.72 22.15
N GLN A 6 -1.50 0.45 21.84
CA GLN A 6 -0.05 0.66 21.78
C GLN A 6 0.65 0.38 23.12
N LYS A 7 -0.07 0.50 24.25
CA LYS A 7 0.46 0.23 25.59
C LYS A 7 0.67 -1.27 25.87
N ASP A 8 -0.03 -2.11 25.12
CA ASP A 8 0.00 -3.57 25.29
C ASP A 8 1.12 -4.23 24.48
N LEU A 9 1.81 -3.44 23.61
CA LEU A 9 2.82 -3.99 22.71
C LEU A 9 4.15 -4.23 23.44
N PRO A 10 4.78 -5.39 23.24
CA PRO A 10 6.16 -5.59 23.64
C PRO A 10 7.07 -4.51 23.01
N GLU A 11 8.07 -4.12 23.78
CA GLU A 11 9.07 -3.16 23.29
C GLU A 11 9.73 -3.67 22.00
N GLY A 12 9.85 -2.78 21.01
CA GLY A 12 10.50 -3.11 19.73
C GLY A 12 9.66 -3.94 18.75
N LEU A 13 8.46 -4.42 19.11
CA LEU A 13 7.65 -5.29 18.25
C LEU A 13 7.47 -4.76 16.83
N LEU A 14 7.25 -3.47 16.67
CA LEU A 14 7.00 -2.83 15.37
C LEU A 14 8.25 -2.25 14.71
N GLN A 15 9.40 -2.33 15.37
CA GLN A 15 10.63 -1.67 14.91
C GLN A 15 11.03 -2.10 13.49
N GLY A 16 10.99 -3.38 13.19
CA GLY A 16 11.33 -3.91 11.86
C GLY A 16 10.37 -3.40 10.77
N LEU A 17 9.08 -3.27 11.08
CA LEU A 17 8.10 -2.72 10.14
C LEU A 17 8.35 -1.24 9.87
N PHE A 18 8.70 -0.46 10.89
CA PHE A 18 9.04 0.96 10.71
C PHE A 18 10.36 1.15 9.96
N GLN A 19 11.35 0.30 10.19
CA GLN A 19 12.60 0.32 9.41
C GLN A 19 12.33 0.01 7.93
N THR A 20 11.51 -0.99 7.64
CA THR A 20 11.08 -1.31 6.28
C THR A 20 10.32 -0.14 5.64
N GLN A 21 9.43 0.50 6.39
CA GLN A 21 8.72 1.70 5.91
C GLN A 21 9.69 2.82 5.52
N ASN A 22 10.64 3.11 6.40
CA ASN A 22 11.65 4.15 6.15
C ASN A 22 12.51 3.83 4.92
N TYR A 23 12.89 2.57 4.74
CA TYR A 23 13.63 2.13 3.54
C TYR A 23 12.82 2.38 2.26
N ILE A 24 11.55 1.97 2.24
CA ILE A 24 10.66 2.17 1.09
C ILE A 24 10.48 3.66 0.80
N ASP A 25 10.23 4.48 1.82
CA ASP A 25 9.98 5.91 1.67
C ASP A 25 11.20 6.67 1.11
N ASN A 26 12.42 6.14 1.31
CA ASN A 26 13.66 6.72 0.79
C ASN A 26 14.20 5.99 -0.45
N SER A 27 13.46 5.04 -1.00
CA SER A 27 13.93 4.20 -2.13
C SER A 27 13.92 4.89 -3.50
N GLY A 28 13.26 6.04 -3.62
CA GLY A 28 13.05 6.74 -4.89
C GLY A 28 11.85 6.24 -5.71
N LEU A 29 11.16 5.16 -5.28
CA LEU A 29 9.90 4.76 -5.92
C LEU A 29 8.83 5.84 -5.70
N ASP A 30 8.08 6.17 -6.76
CA ASP A 30 7.05 7.21 -6.73
C ASP A 30 6.09 7.04 -5.54
N HIS A 31 5.98 8.08 -4.72
CA HIS A 31 5.13 8.06 -3.53
C HIS A 31 3.64 7.95 -3.84
N LYS A 32 3.16 8.55 -4.94
CA LYS A 32 1.75 8.42 -5.37
C LYS A 32 1.44 6.99 -5.73
N LEU A 33 2.32 6.34 -6.50
CA LEU A 33 2.19 4.92 -6.85
C LEU A 33 2.20 4.04 -5.61
N GLN A 34 3.10 4.29 -4.65
CA GLN A 34 3.13 3.56 -3.39
C GLN A 34 1.78 3.67 -2.65
N LYS A 35 1.19 4.87 -2.57
CA LYS A 35 -0.10 5.07 -1.88
C LYS A 35 -1.24 4.40 -2.63
N LEU A 36 -1.26 4.46 -3.96
CA LEU A 36 -2.24 3.79 -4.78
C LEU A 36 -2.23 2.26 -4.54
N VAL A 37 -1.06 1.65 -4.57
CA VAL A 37 -0.87 0.21 -4.30
C VAL A 37 -1.29 -0.15 -2.88
N ARG A 38 -0.88 0.62 -1.88
CA ARG A 38 -1.26 0.38 -0.47
C ARG A 38 -2.76 0.50 -0.25
N PHE A 39 -3.40 1.47 -0.89
CA PHE A 39 -4.86 1.63 -0.81
C PHE A 39 -5.57 0.42 -1.44
N ARG A 40 -5.14 -0.02 -2.63
CA ARG A 40 -5.71 -1.20 -3.30
C ARG A 40 -5.57 -2.47 -2.46
N VAL A 41 -4.40 -2.75 -1.94
CA VAL A 41 -4.16 -3.91 -1.07
C VAL A 41 -5.02 -3.84 0.20
N SER A 42 -5.22 -2.64 0.74
CA SER A 42 -6.09 -2.44 1.91
C SER A 42 -7.57 -2.66 1.60
N GLN A 43 -8.04 -2.38 0.37
CA GLN A 43 -9.37 -2.77 -0.10
C GLN A 43 -9.51 -4.30 -0.13
N ILE A 44 -8.58 -4.99 -0.78
CA ILE A 44 -8.57 -6.47 -0.88
C ILE A 44 -8.61 -7.11 0.51
N ASN A 45 -7.81 -6.60 1.44
CA ASN A 45 -7.71 -7.13 2.80
C ASN A 45 -8.79 -6.59 3.75
N ASN A 46 -9.72 -5.75 3.29
CA ASN A 46 -10.80 -5.17 4.11
C ASN A 46 -10.30 -4.50 5.40
N CYS A 47 -9.22 -3.72 5.32
CA CYS A 47 -8.63 -3.03 6.46
C CYS A 47 -9.17 -1.60 6.57
N ALA A 48 -10.24 -1.39 7.34
CA ALA A 48 -10.90 -0.09 7.45
C ALA A 48 -9.96 1.04 7.96
N TYR A 49 -9.14 0.77 8.98
CA TYR A 49 -8.16 1.74 9.47
C TYR A 49 -7.11 2.09 8.41
N CYS A 50 -6.63 1.08 7.66
CA CYS A 50 -5.65 1.32 6.61
C CYS A 50 -6.25 2.09 5.43
N LEU A 51 -7.52 1.85 5.10
CA LEU A 51 -8.24 2.63 4.09
C LEU A 51 -8.37 4.10 4.50
N ASP A 52 -8.78 4.40 5.73
CA ASP A 52 -8.85 5.76 6.26
C ASP A 52 -7.48 6.46 6.16
N MET A 53 -6.45 5.80 6.63
CA MET A 53 -5.08 6.35 6.64
C MET A 53 -4.57 6.62 5.21
N HIS A 54 -4.59 5.61 4.35
CA HIS A 54 -4.02 5.74 3.00
C HIS A 54 -4.86 6.64 2.08
N TYR A 55 -6.18 6.72 2.30
CA TYR A 55 -7.02 7.71 1.62
C TYR A 55 -6.53 9.13 1.91
N LYS A 56 -6.39 9.48 3.19
CA LYS A 56 -5.95 10.81 3.61
C LYS A 56 -4.55 11.15 3.11
N GLU A 57 -3.63 10.20 3.17
CA GLU A 57 -2.27 10.36 2.67
C GLU A 57 -2.23 10.52 1.14
N ALA A 58 -3.03 9.76 0.39
CA ALA A 58 -3.11 9.88 -1.06
C ALA A 58 -3.71 11.23 -1.48
N MET A 59 -4.76 11.69 -0.79
CA MET A 59 -5.36 13.00 -1.02
C MET A 59 -4.37 14.14 -0.79
N GLU A 60 -3.53 14.07 0.24
CA GLU A 60 -2.48 15.07 0.50
C GLU A 60 -1.41 15.11 -0.61
N LEU A 61 -1.19 13.99 -1.30
CA LEU A 61 -0.31 13.90 -2.47
C LEU A 61 -1.00 14.32 -3.79
N GLY A 62 -2.23 14.82 -3.73
CA GLY A 62 -2.99 15.28 -4.89
C GLY A 62 -3.66 14.17 -5.69
N GLU A 63 -3.98 13.04 -5.05
CA GLU A 63 -4.87 12.04 -5.64
C GLU A 63 -6.32 12.52 -5.61
N THR A 64 -7.21 11.87 -6.34
CA THR A 64 -8.62 12.25 -6.38
C THR A 64 -9.53 11.19 -5.78
N PRO A 65 -10.66 11.59 -5.15
CA PRO A 65 -11.61 10.63 -4.60
C PRO A 65 -12.12 9.64 -5.63
N LEU A 66 -12.36 10.11 -6.87
CA LEU A 66 -12.87 9.27 -7.96
C LEU A 66 -11.89 8.16 -8.32
N ARG A 67 -10.60 8.46 -8.43
CA ARG A 67 -9.58 7.44 -8.70
C ARG A 67 -9.47 6.44 -7.54
N LEU A 68 -9.50 6.90 -6.30
CA LEU A 68 -9.40 6.01 -5.14
C LEU A 68 -10.60 5.08 -5.01
N ILE A 69 -11.83 5.57 -5.20
CA ILE A 69 -13.04 4.73 -5.14
C ILE A 69 -13.11 3.74 -6.30
N SER A 70 -12.57 4.10 -7.47
CA SER A 70 -12.60 3.27 -8.67
C SER A 70 -11.51 2.17 -8.68
N LEU A 71 -10.61 2.14 -7.71
CA LEU A 71 -9.52 1.14 -7.66
C LEU A 71 -10.01 -0.31 -7.59
N ASP A 72 -11.19 -0.55 -7.06
CA ASP A 72 -11.77 -1.90 -7.04
C ASP A 72 -12.17 -2.40 -8.44
N ALA A 73 -12.49 -1.48 -9.34
CA ALA A 73 -12.84 -1.73 -10.73
C ALA A 73 -11.84 -1.09 -11.72
N TRP A 74 -10.58 -0.96 -11.36
CA TRP A 74 -9.59 -0.20 -12.14
C TRP A 74 -9.44 -0.66 -13.59
N ARG A 75 -9.68 -1.95 -13.87
CA ARG A 75 -9.59 -2.52 -15.23
C ARG A 75 -10.67 -2.01 -16.17
N GLU A 76 -11.78 -1.51 -15.64
CA GLU A 76 -12.92 -1.00 -16.41
C GLU A 76 -12.89 0.53 -16.59
N THR A 77 -11.86 1.19 -16.08
CA THR A 77 -11.77 2.65 -16.07
C THR A 77 -10.55 3.17 -16.84
N PRO A 78 -10.62 4.36 -17.47
CA PRO A 78 -9.49 4.98 -18.15
C PRO A 78 -8.59 5.81 -17.22
N TYR A 79 -8.72 5.65 -15.89
CA TYR A 79 -8.12 6.59 -14.94
C TYR A 79 -6.67 6.29 -14.58
N TYR A 80 -6.15 5.11 -14.92
CA TYR A 80 -4.82 4.66 -14.51
C TYR A 80 -3.91 4.48 -15.71
N SER A 81 -2.69 4.99 -15.59
CA SER A 81 -1.66 4.80 -16.62
C SER A 81 -1.27 3.31 -16.76
N PRO A 82 -0.69 2.90 -17.90
CA PRO A 82 -0.19 1.53 -18.06
C PRO A 82 0.77 1.11 -16.94
N LYS A 83 1.63 2.01 -16.46
CA LYS A 83 2.53 1.78 -15.33
C LYS A 83 1.78 1.49 -14.03
N GLU A 84 0.73 2.26 -13.73
CA GLU A 84 -0.12 2.04 -12.56
C GLU A 84 -0.91 0.73 -12.68
N GLN A 85 -1.45 0.42 -13.86
CA GLN A 85 -2.19 -0.82 -14.10
C GLN A 85 -1.29 -2.06 -13.88
N ALA A 86 -0.05 -2.04 -14.38
CA ALA A 86 0.91 -3.12 -14.16
C ALA A 86 1.21 -3.30 -12.66
N ALA A 87 1.41 -2.20 -11.92
CA ALA A 87 1.65 -2.25 -10.48
C ALA A 87 0.43 -2.77 -9.70
N LEU A 88 -0.79 -2.37 -10.10
CA LEU A 88 -2.03 -2.83 -9.47
C LEU A 88 -2.26 -4.33 -9.71
N ALA A 89 -2.06 -4.81 -10.95
CA ALA A 89 -2.17 -6.24 -11.28
C ALA A 89 -1.18 -7.07 -10.46
N PHE A 90 0.06 -6.60 -10.34
CA PHE A 90 1.09 -7.25 -9.54
C PHE A 90 0.73 -7.27 -8.05
N ALA A 91 0.27 -6.16 -7.52
CA ALA A 91 -0.13 -6.05 -6.12
C ALA A 91 -1.29 -6.98 -5.76
N GLU A 92 -2.30 -7.10 -6.63
CA GLU A 92 -3.42 -8.03 -6.47
C GLU A 92 -2.94 -9.48 -6.50
N LYS A 93 -2.12 -9.84 -7.49
CA LYS A 93 -1.54 -11.17 -7.64
C LYS A 93 -0.77 -11.58 -6.39
N LEU A 94 0.14 -10.73 -5.96
CA LEU A 94 1.00 -11.00 -4.80
C LEU A 94 0.23 -11.00 -3.47
N THR A 95 -0.91 -10.31 -3.40
CA THR A 95 -1.78 -10.31 -2.21
C THR A 95 -2.63 -11.58 -2.13
N HIS A 96 -3.19 -12.04 -3.25
CA HIS A 96 -4.01 -13.23 -3.30
C HIS A 96 -3.20 -14.53 -3.35
N MET A 97 -2.02 -14.52 -3.94
CA MET A 97 -1.12 -15.67 -4.09
C MET A 97 -1.86 -16.95 -4.55
N PRO A 98 -2.58 -16.94 -5.68
CA PRO A 98 -3.28 -18.12 -6.16
C PRO A 98 -2.30 -19.25 -6.47
N SER A 99 -2.64 -20.49 -6.06
CA SER A 99 -1.73 -21.64 -6.13
C SER A 99 -1.43 -22.13 -7.56
N GLU A 100 -2.30 -21.79 -8.52
CA GLU A 100 -2.26 -22.38 -9.87
C GLU A 100 -1.66 -21.43 -10.92
N GLU A 101 -1.28 -20.22 -10.55
CA GLU A 101 -0.89 -19.19 -11.47
C GLU A 101 0.56 -18.75 -11.27
N ARG A 102 1.36 -18.87 -12.31
CA ARG A 102 2.71 -18.26 -12.31
C ARG A 102 2.61 -16.75 -12.50
N SER A 103 3.56 -16.03 -11.94
CA SER A 103 3.63 -14.56 -12.05
C SER A 103 4.38 -14.07 -13.29
N ASP A 104 4.86 -14.97 -14.16
CA ASP A 104 5.77 -14.66 -15.26
C ASP A 104 5.20 -13.57 -16.20
N ALA A 105 3.96 -13.72 -16.68
CA ALA A 105 3.33 -12.72 -17.56
C ALA A 105 3.15 -11.34 -16.88
N ILE A 106 2.95 -11.31 -15.56
CA ILE A 106 2.86 -10.07 -14.81
C ILE A 106 4.23 -9.43 -14.67
N HIS A 107 5.29 -10.22 -14.46
CA HIS A 107 6.66 -9.73 -14.44
C HIS A 107 7.09 -9.19 -15.80
N ASP A 108 6.73 -9.85 -16.89
CA ASP A 108 6.99 -9.39 -18.25
C ASP A 108 6.32 -8.02 -18.51
N GLU A 109 5.10 -7.81 -17.99
CA GLU A 109 4.43 -6.52 -18.09
C GLU A 109 5.08 -5.45 -17.20
N LEU A 110 5.48 -5.81 -15.96
CA LEU A 110 6.19 -4.89 -15.08
C LEU A 110 7.51 -4.40 -15.68
N GLU A 111 8.30 -5.28 -16.30
CA GLU A 111 9.61 -4.93 -16.90
C GLU A 111 9.51 -3.91 -18.04
N LYS A 112 8.32 -3.70 -18.62
CA LYS A 112 8.08 -2.62 -19.61
C LYS A 112 8.03 -1.23 -18.97
N HIS A 113 7.74 -1.14 -17.68
CA HIS A 113 7.48 0.10 -16.97
C HIS A 113 8.41 0.35 -15.78
N PHE A 114 9.06 -0.69 -15.27
CA PHE A 114 9.89 -0.65 -14.06
C PHE A 114 11.22 -1.36 -14.28
N THR A 115 12.26 -0.84 -13.70
CA THR A 115 13.53 -1.56 -13.54
C THR A 115 13.38 -2.70 -12.53
N LYS A 116 14.28 -3.68 -12.57
CA LYS A 116 14.29 -4.79 -11.60
C LYS A 116 14.42 -4.30 -10.15
N ASN A 117 15.15 -3.21 -9.95
CA ASN A 117 15.25 -2.58 -8.64
C ASN A 117 13.90 -2.01 -8.16
N GLU A 118 13.19 -1.28 -9.04
CA GLU A 118 11.86 -0.76 -8.72
C GLU A 118 10.85 -1.88 -8.46
N ILE A 119 10.91 -2.99 -9.22
CA ILE A 119 10.07 -4.18 -9.00
C ILE A 119 10.36 -4.80 -7.63
N ALA A 120 11.62 -4.91 -7.23
CA ALA A 120 12.00 -5.41 -5.91
C ALA A 120 11.45 -4.50 -4.79
N ILE A 121 11.54 -3.18 -4.97
CA ILE A 121 10.97 -2.21 -4.00
C ILE A 121 9.44 -2.31 -4.00
N LEU A 122 8.78 -2.38 -5.15
CA LEU A 122 7.34 -2.55 -5.25
C LEU A 122 6.88 -3.85 -4.56
N THR A 123 7.64 -4.94 -4.71
CA THR A 123 7.40 -6.19 -3.98
C THR A 123 7.42 -5.95 -2.48
N LEU A 124 8.41 -5.22 -1.98
CA LEU A 124 8.51 -4.90 -0.56
C LEU A 124 7.35 -4.01 -0.08
N VAL A 125 6.86 -3.08 -0.91
CA VAL A 125 5.65 -2.29 -0.62
C VAL A 125 4.45 -3.20 -0.40
N VAL A 126 4.23 -4.17 -1.29
CA VAL A 126 3.10 -5.11 -1.19
C VAL A 126 3.22 -6.01 0.04
N ILE A 127 4.40 -6.55 0.31
CA ILE A 127 4.67 -7.36 1.52
C ILE A 127 4.35 -6.57 2.77
N GLN A 128 4.86 -5.34 2.85
CA GLN A 128 4.70 -4.50 4.03
C GLN A 128 3.25 -4.12 4.29
N ILE A 129 2.50 -3.67 3.26
CA ILE A 129 1.10 -3.32 3.46
C ILE A 129 0.25 -4.54 3.85
N ASN A 130 0.54 -5.71 3.31
CA ASN A 130 -0.09 -6.96 3.73
C ASN A 130 0.19 -7.27 5.21
N SER A 131 1.40 -7.01 5.69
CA SER A 131 1.76 -7.17 7.10
C SER A 131 1.00 -6.18 7.98
N TRP A 132 0.98 -4.90 7.62
CA TRP A 132 0.24 -3.87 8.34
C TRP A 132 -1.26 -4.13 8.37
N ASN A 133 -1.87 -4.57 7.26
CA ASN A 133 -3.29 -4.89 7.22
C ASN A 133 -3.64 -6.02 8.21
N ARG A 134 -2.82 -7.08 8.28
CA ARG A 134 -3.03 -8.20 9.19
C ARG A 134 -2.90 -7.79 10.65
N LEU A 135 -1.84 -7.06 10.96
CA LEU A 135 -1.58 -6.53 12.30
C LEU A 135 -2.72 -5.60 12.74
N THR A 136 -3.08 -4.63 11.92
CA THR A 136 -4.14 -3.66 12.21
C THR A 136 -5.50 -4.34 12.39
N ARG A 137 -5.84 -5.30 11.53
CA ARG A 137 -7.07 -6.08 11.69
C ARG A 137 -7.09 -6.94 12.94
N SER A 138 -5.93 -7.44 13.37
CA SER A 138 -5.79 -8.14 14.65
C SER A 138 -5.99 -7.20 15.84
N PHE A 139 -5.34 -6.04 15.83
CA PHE A 139 -5.35 -5.09 16.96
C PHE A 139 -6.67 -4.31 17.06
N GLY A 140 -7.29 -4.00 15.94
CA GLY A 140 -8.59 -3.35 15.86
C GLY A 140 -8.61 -1.87 16.23
N PRO A 141 -7.62 -1.05 15.82
CA PRO A 141 -7.70 0.40 16.03
C PRO A 141 -8.93 0.97 15.31
N VAL A 142 -9.52 2.01 15.91
CA VAL A 142 -10.72 2.64 15.36
C VAL A 142 -10.34 3.58 14.21
N PRO A 143 -10.93 3.42 13.00
CA PRO A 143 -10.68 4.33 11.88
C PRO A 143 -11.31 5.72 12.13
N GLY A 144 -10.91 6.71 11.33
CA GLY A 144 -11.49 8.06 11.33
C GLY A 144 -10.61 9.12 11.99
N ASN A 145 -9.81 8.76 12.98
CA ASN A 145 -9.00 9.71 13.76
C ASN A 145 -7.58 9.92 13.22
N TYR A 146 -7.18 9.22 12.17
CA TYR A 146 -5.86 9.39 11.58
C TYR A 146 -5.69 10.81 11.01
N GLN A 147 -4.57 11.43 11.30
CA GLN A 147 -4.16 12.72 10.72
C GLN A 147 -2.83 12.57 10.01
N VAL A 148 -2.75 13.09 8.78
CA VAL A 148 -1.51 13.09 7.99
C VAL A 148 -0.49 13.98 8.68
N LYS A 149 0.67 13.43 9.01
CA LYS A 149 1.79 14.22 9.52
C LYS A 149 2.38 15.02 8.37
N ARG A 150 2.10 16.31 8.30
CA ARG A 150 2.78 17.21 7.37
C ARG A 150 4.26 17.23 7.74
N LYS A 151 5.14 16.93 6.77
CA LYS A 151 6.57 17.23 6.93
C LYS A 151 6.65 18.75 7.09
N THR A 152 6.91 19.22 8.30
CA THR A 152 7.27 20.64 8.52
C THR A 152 8.44 20.90 7.60
N GLN A 153 8.28 21.84 6.66
CA GLN A 153 9.41 22.35 5.89
C GLN A 153 10.35 22.97 6.92
N MET A 154 11.43 22.25 7.20
CA MET A 154 12.56 22.88 7.88
C MET A 154 13.18 23.84 6.86
N SER A 155 12.83 25.11 7.03
CA SER A 155 13.50 26.26 6.42
C SER A 155 14.95 26.35 6.90
#